data_ada64373941f3a0e41e742bc306cc06f
#
_entry.id   ada64373941f3a0e41e742bc306cc06f
#
_cell.length_a   1.000
_cell.length_b   1.000
_cell.length_c   1.000
_cell.angle_alpha   90.00
_cell.angle_beta   90.00
_cell.angle_gamma   90.00
#
_symmetry.space_group_name_H-M   'P 1'
#
loop_
_entity.id
_entity.type
_entity.pdbx_description
1 polymer ?
#
loop_
_entity_poly.entity_id
_entity_poly.type
_entity_poly.pdbx_seq_one_letter_code
_entity_poly.pdbx_strand_id
1 'polypeptide(L)'
;MNTLEQLRSGALRGSGRLSLACGLETFPPEIFELADTLEILDLSGNALSALPEDLPRLHRLRIIFCSNNAFTELPEVLGRCPQLSMVGFRANQIRAIPPASLPPRLRWLVLTDNQLTELPAEIGRCAQLQKLMLAGNRLRALPPELAGCTRLELLRIAANRLESVPPWLLALPRLAWLAFAGNPLSESAEAAAATPLARIDWAHLQLGHRLGEGASGVIHQALWQRGRLAERPQPVAVKLFKGALTSDGL
;
A
#
# COMPACT_ATOMS: atom_id res chain seq x y z
N MET A 1 -0.81 -18.96 7.17
CA MET A 1 -1.76 -18.08 7.89
C MET A 1 -2.09 -18.80 9.19
N ASN A 2 -2.06 -18.08 10.31
CA ASN A 2 -2.38 -18.68 11.62
C ASN A 2 -3.90 -18.70 11.82
N THR A 3 -4.38 -19.51 12.79
CA THR A 3 -5.79 -19.54 13.17
C THR A 3 -6.00 -18.95 14.58
N LEU A 4 -7.21 -18.44 14.83
CA LEU A 4 -7.58 -17.95 16.16
C LEU A 4 -7.55 -19.07 17.22
N GLU A 5 -7.86 -20.31 16.83
CA GLU A 5 -7.76 -21.47 17.69
C GLU A 5 -6.31 -21.77 18.10
N GLN A 6 -5.36 -21.71 17.14
CA GLN A 6 -3.94 -21.85 17.47
C GLN A 6 -3.44 -20.78 18.43
N LEU A 7 -3.95 -19.54 18.29
CA LEU A 7 -3.62 -18.46 19.22
C LEU A 7 -4.17 -18.75 20.62
N ARG A 8 -5.46 -19.10 20.73
CA ARG A 8 -6.13 -19.42 22.00
C ARG A 8 -5.60 -20.65 22.71
N SER A 9 -5.19 -21.65 21.96
CA SER A 9 -4.59 -22.87 22.56
C SER A 9 -3.15 -22.66 23.04
N GLY A 10 -2.56 -21.50 22.78
CA GLY A 10 -1.16 -21.23 23.11
C GLY A 10 -0.14 -21.90 22.18
N ALA A 11 -0.58 -22.54 21.09
CA ALA A 11 0.31 -23.18 20.11
C ALA A 11 1.26 -22.20 19.41
N LEU A 12 0.95 -20.88 19.48
CA LEU A 12 1.77 -19.83 18.89
C LEU A 12 2.70 -19.12 19.90
N ARG A 13 2.80 -19.62 21.15
CA ARG A 13 3.72 -19.04 22.15
C ARG A 13 5.15 -18.98 21.61
N GLY A 14 5.80 -17.83 21.80
CA GLY A 14 7.14 -17.61 21.30
C GLY A 14 7.25 -17.23 19.83
N SER A 15 6.12 -17.13 19.10
CA SER A 15 6.15 -16.70 17.70
C SER A 15 6.52 -15.23 17.56
N GLY A 16 7.49 -14.93 16.70
CA GLY A 16 7.86 -13.56 16.32
C GLY A 16 6.93 -12.95 15.25
N ARG A 17 6.08 -13.76 14.62
CA ARG A 17 5.13 -13.34 13.58
C ARG A 17 3.77 -13.97 13.78
N LEU A 18 2.74 -13.15 13.67
CA LEU A 18 1.34 -13.57 13.69
C LEU A 18 0.62 -12.98 12.47
N SER A 19 -0.17 -13.82 11.77
CA SER A 19 -1.03 -13.39 10.67
C SER A 19 -2.40 -14.05 10.83
N LEU A 20 -3.44 -13.22 11.03
CA LEU A 20 -4.83 -13.65 11.22
C LEU A 20 -5.74 -12.92 10.22
N ALA A 21 -6.46 -13.69 9.39
CA ALA A 21 -7.51 -13.18 8.50
C ALA A 21 -8.70 -14.13 8.61
N CYS A 22 -9.58 -13.85 9.56
CA CYS A 22 -10.71 -14.73 9.92
C CYS A 22 -11.98 -13.94 10.30
N GLY A 23 -12.15 -12.74 9.70
CA GLY A 23 -13.35 -11.92 9.92
C GLY A 23 -13.39 -11.24 11.28
N LEU A 24 -12.24 -10.88 11.86
CA LEU A 24 -12.16 -10.23 13.16
C LEU A 24 -12.84 -8.84 13.11
N GLU A 25 -13.79 -8.60 13.97
CA GLU A 25 -14.39 -7.28 14.21
C GLU A 25 -13.69 -6.54 15.37
N THR A 26 -13.06 -7.28 16.27
CA THR A 26 -12.31 -6.75 17.42
C THR A 26 -10.93 -7.39 17.52
N PHE A 27 -9.99 -6.65 18.11
CA PHE A 27 -8.63 -7.15 18.35
C PHE A 27 -8.64 -8.28 19.38
N PRO A 28 -8.12 -9.50 19.09
CA PRO A 28 -8.06 -10.60 20.02
C PRO A 28 -7.08 -10.31 21.17
N PRO A 29 -7.53 -10.28 22.43
CA PRO A 29 -6.63 -9.97 23.56
C PRO A 29 -5.55 -11.05 23.78
N GLU A 30 -5.76 -12.25 23.29
CA GLU A 30 -4.78 -13.34 23.36
C GLU A 30 -3.48 -13.02 22.62
N ILE A 31 -3.48 -12.04 21.71
CA ILE A 31 -2.25 -11.57 21.03
C ILE A 31 -1.23 -11.04 22.03
N PHE A 32 -1.67 -10.49 23.16
CA PHE A 32 -0.77 -10.00 24.22
C PHE A 32 0.04 -11.10 24.91
N GLU A 33 -0.36 -12.38 24.79
CA GLU A 33 0.47 -13.49 25.27
C GLU A 33 1.78 -13.63 24.48
N LEU A 34 1.88 -12.99 23.32
CA LEU A 34 3.07 -12.97 22.46
C LEU A 34 3.94 -11.71 22.68
N ALA A 35 3.68 -10.90 23.72
CA ALA A 35 4.32 -9.58 23.91
C ALA A 35 5.85 -9.64 23.90
N ASP A 36 6.44 -10.71 24.45
CA ASP A 36 7.89 -10.87 24.57
C ASP A 36 8.58 -11.30 23.27
N THR A 37 7.82 -11.70 22.25
CA THR A 37 8.39 -12.29 21.02
C THR A 37 7.87 -11.68 19.74
N LEU A 38 6.64 -11.12 19.72
CA LEU A 38 5.96 -10.68 18.51
C LEU A 38 6.62 -9.43 17.90
N GLU A 39 7.20 -9.58 16.71
CA GLU A 39 7.79 -8.49 15.95
C GLU A 39 6.92 -8.07 14.75
N ILE A 40 6.16 -9.00 14.18
CA ILE A 40 5.33 -8.78 12.98
C ILE A 40 3.90 -9.22 13.27
N LEU A 41 2.98 -8.28 13.19
CA LEU A 41 1.54 -8.51 13.33
C LEU A 41 0.83 -8.14 12.03
N ASP A 42 0.19 -9.13 11.42
CA ASP A 42 -0.62 -8.96 10.21
C ASP A 42 -2.08 -9.34 10.51
N LEU A 43 -2.93 -8.32 10.55
CA LEU A 43 -4.38 -8.41 10.75
C LEU A 43 -5.14 -7.97 9.49
N SER A 44 -4.51 -8.06 8.32
CA SER A 44 -5.14 -7.69 7.05
C SER A 44 -6.30 -8.63 6.70
N GLY A 45 -7.31 -8.10 5.98
CA GLY A 45 -8.46 -8.89 5.53
C GLY A 45 -9.46 -9.22 6.64
N ASN A 46 -9.68 -8.31 7.57
CA ASN A 46 -10.65 -8.42 8.66
C ASN A 46 -11.69 -7.27 8.61
N ALA A 47 -12.44 -7.08 9.68
CA ALA A 47 -13.41 -6.00 9.83
C ALA A 47 -13.08 -5.06 11.01
N LEU A 48 -11.79 -4.94 11.34
CA LEU A 48 -11.34 -4.11 12.46
C LEU A 48 -11.52 -2.62 12.15
N SER A 49 -12.01 -1.87 13.13
CA SER A 49 -12.12 -0.40 13.07
C SER A 49 -11.25 0.32 14.10
N ALA A 50 -10.71 -0.40 15.08
CA ALA A 50 -9.86 0.14 16.14
C ALA A 50 -8.76 -0.83 16.55
N LEU A 51 -7.70 -0.31 17.15
CA LEU A 51 -6.68 -1.06 17.88
C LEU A 51 -6.79 -0.73 19.37
N PRO A 52 -6.45 -1.67 20.27
CA PRO A 52 -6.56 -1.45 21.71
C PRO A 52 -5.51 -0.45 22.22
N GLU A 53 -5.86 0.31 23.23
CA GLU A 53 -5.01 1.34 23.85
C GLU A 53 -3.74 0.77 24.50
N ASP A 54 -3.76 -0.50 24.86
CA ASP A 54 -2.63 -1.22 25.44
C ASP A 54 -1.75 -1.94 24.39
N LEU A 55 -1.93 -1.66 23.07
CA LEU A 55 -1.08 -2.17 22.00
C LEU A 55 0.44 -2.01 22.29
N PRO A 56 0.93 -0.93 22.96
CA PRO A 56 2.35 -0.79 23.31
C PRO A 56 2.91 -1.88 24.24
N ARG A 57 2.05 -2.71 24.85
CA ARG A 57 2.49 -3.92 25.58
C ARG A 57 3.23 -4.89 24.65
N LEU A 58 2.93 -4.87 23.34
CA LEU A 58 3.69 -5.58 22.31
C LEU A 58 5.01 -4.83 22.06
N HIS A 59 5.87 -4.78 23.06
CA HIS A 59 7.05 -3.91 23.10
C HIS A 59 8.13 -4.26 22.06
N ARG A 60 8.05 -5.44 21.44
CA ARG A 60 8.91 -5.86 20.33
C ARG A 60 8.29 -5.61 18.94
N LEU A 61 7.06 -5.12 18.87
CA LEU A 61 6.35 -4.95 17.61
C LEU A 61 7.06 -3.91 16.72
N ARG A 62 7.49 -4.35 15.55
CA ARG A 62 8.23 -3.57 14.55
C ARG A 62 7.41 -3.31 13.29
N ILE A 63 6.50 -4.23 12.97
CA ILE A 63 5.71 -4.20 11.74
C ILE A 63 4.26 -4.53 12.08
N ILE A 64 3.33 -3.67 11.62
CA ILE A 64 1.90 -3.93 11.71
C ILE A 64 1.24 -3.73 10.35
N PHE A 65 0.44 -4.69 9.93
CA PHE A 65 -0.44 -4.61 8.78
C PHE A 65 -1.89 -4.79 9.20
N CYS A 66 -2.75 -3.85 8.78
CA CYS A 66 -4.21 -3.85 8.94
C CYS A 66 -4.88 -3.48 7.61
N SER A 67 -4.35 -3.95 6.48
CA SER A 67 -4.92 -3.68 5.15
C SER A 67 -6.28 -4.37 4.99
N ASN A 68 -7.16 -3.80 4.14
CA ASN A 68 -8.51 -4.35 3.91
C ASN A 68 -9.27 -4.55 5.24
N ASN A 69 -9.46 -3.47 5.98
CA ASN A 69 -10.23 -3.39 7.22
C ASN A 69 -11.21 -2.19 7.17
N ALA A 70 -11.76 -1.80 8.32
CA ALA A 70 -12.77 -0.74 8.42
C ALA A 70 -12.29 0.52 9.16
N PHE A 71 -10.98 0.78 9.24
CA PHE A 71 -10.44 1.97 9.91
C PHE A 71 -10.81 3.24 9.17
N THR A 72 -11.29 4.25 9.93
CA THR A 72 -11.63 5.59 9.42
C THR A 72 -10.55 6.64 9.73
N GLU A 73 -9.69 6.35 10.69
CA GLU A 73 -8.54 7.16 11.08
C GLU A 73 -7.34 6.25 11.37
N LEU A 74 -6.13 6.78 11.23
CA LEU A 74 -4.93 6.06 11.65
C LEU A 74 -4.89 6.04 13.20
N PRO A 75 -4.86 4.86 13.85
CA PRO A 75 -4.97 4.79 15.31
C PRO A 75 -3.82 5.49 16.04
N GLU A 76 -4.14 6.38 16.99
CA GLU A 76 -3.13 7.15 17.76
C GLU A 76 -2.21 6.27 18.59
N VAL A 77 -2.69 5.11 19.02
CA VAL A 77 -1.92 4.14 19.79
C VAL A 77 -0.63 3.69 19.08
N LEU A 78 -0.59 3.75 17.73
CA LEU A 78 0.60 3.38 16.95
C LEU A 78 1.82 4.25 17.31
N GLY A 79 1.60 5.55 17.56
CA GLY A 79 2.67 6.48 17.92
C GLY A 79 3.31 6.19 19.28
N ARG A 80 2.62 5.43 20.14
CA ARG A 80 3.15 4.99 21.44
C ARG A 80 3.95 3.68 21.37
N CYS A 81 3.99 3.02 20.20
CA CYS A 81 4.75 1.78 19.99
C CYS A 81 6.21 2.09 19.65
N PRO A 82 7.17 1.93 20.58
CA PRO A 82 8.50 2.53 20.45
C PRO A 82 9.41 1.87 19.40
N GLN A 83 9.13 0.62 19.03
CA GLN A 83 9.91 -0.14 18.05
C GLN A 83 9.25 -0.15 16.66
N LEU A 84 8.02 0.34 16.55
CA LEU A 84 7.24 0.27 15.32
C LEU A 84 7.90 1.10 14.22
N SER A 85 8.23 0.45 13.11
CA SER A 85 8.95 1.05 11.98
C SER A 85 8.25 0.87 10.65
N MET A 86 7.30 -0.06 10.55
CA MET A 86 6.49 -0.26 9.36
C MET A 86 5.01 -0.34 9.74
N VAL A 87 4.19 0.51 9.11
CA VAL A 87 2.76 0.63 9.33
C VAL A 87 2.05 0.53 7.98
N GLY A 88 1.16 -0.44 7.82
CA GLY A 88 0.40 -0.65 6.60
C GLY A 88 -1.10 -0.78 6.85
N PHE A 89 -1.87 0.20 6.35
CA PHE A 89 -3.34 0.26 6.44
C PHE A 89 -3.96 0.51 5.05
N ARG A 90 -3.47 -0.20 4.05
CA ARG A 90 -4.00 -0.10 2.69
C ARG A 90 -5.46 -0.53 2.62
N ALA A 91 -6.23 0.07 1.70
CA ALA A 91 -7.62 -0.28 1.42
C ALA A 91 -8.49 -0.29 2.70
N ASN A 92 -8.50 0.86 3.36
CA ASN A 92 -9.38 1.20 4.46
C ASN A 92 -10.25 2.44 4.07
N GLN A 93 -10.81 3.10 5.04
CA GLN A 93 -11.60 4.31 4.86
C GLN A 93 -10.97 5.51 5.57
N ILE A 94 -9.64 5.51 5.75
CA ILE A 94 -8.90 6.50 6.54
C ILE A 94 -9.01 7.87 5.90
N ARG A 95 -9.50 8.84 6.67
CA ARG A 95 -9.69 10.24 6.29
C ARG A 95 -8.69 11.18 6.95
N ALA A 96 -8.13 10.77 8.09
CA ALA A 96 -7.19 11.58 8.88
C ALA A 96 -6.03 10.74 9.41
N ILE A 97 -4.90 11.41 9.58
CA ILE A 97 -3.71 10.90 10.27
C ILE A 97 -3.52 11.82 11.50
N PRO A 98 -4.03 11.46 12.68
CA PRO A 98 -3.75 12.21 13.89
C PRO A 98 -2.23 12.31 14.13
N PRO A 99 -1.69 13.47 14.50
CA PRO A 99 -0.24 13.63 14.73
C PRO A 99 0.35 12.60 15.71
N ALA A 100 -0.44 12.22 16.72
CA ALA A 100 -0.06 11.23 17.71
C ALA A 100 0.05 9.80 17.19
N SER A 101 -0.48 9.52 15.97
CA SER A 101 -0.44 8.18 15.36
C SER A 101 0.91 7.81 14.71
N LEU A 102 1.84 8.78 14.59
CA LEU A 102 3.10 8.59 13.87
C LEU A 102 4.20 8.05 14.81
N PRO A 103 4.66 6.78 14.64
CA PRO A 103 5.71 6.22 15.48
C PRO A 103 7.05 6.93 15.31
N PRO A 104 7.87 7.07 16.38
CA PRO A 104 9.14 7.81 16.33
C PRO A 104 10.20 7.15 15.42
N ARG A 105 10.07 5.85 15.17
CA ARG A 105 10.98 5.07 14.31
C ARG A 105 10.38 4.73 12.95
N LEU A 106 9.32 5.43 12.54
CA LEU A 106 8.62 5.12 11.29
C LEU A 106 9.55 5.22 10.09
N ARG A 107 9.65 4.12 9.34
CA ARG A 107 10.43 3.99 8.11
C ARG A 107 9.53 3.79 6.89
N TRP A 108 8.45 3.04 7.04
CA TRP A 108 7.51 2.75 5.95
C TRP A 108 6.09 3.03 6.43
N LEU A 109 5.37 3.86 5.65
CA LEU A 109 3.96 4.15 5.86
C LEU A 109 3.19 3.84 4.57
N VAL A 110 2.28 2.87 4.64
CA VAL A 110 1.47 2.42 3.51
C VAL A 110 0.00 2.72 3.81
N LEU A 111 -0.54 3.74 3.14
CA LEU A 111 -1.94 4.19 3.25
C LEU A 111 -2.60 4.28 1.86
N THR A 112 -2.13 3.47 0.92
CA THR A 112 -2.71 3.34 -0.42
C THR A 112 -4.19 2.98 -0.34
N ASP A 113 -5.01 3.49 -1.27
CA ASP A 113 -6.44 3.23 -1.37
C ASP A 113 -7.20 3.59 -0.08
N ASN A 114 -7.11 4.86 0.33
CA ASN A 114 -7.83 5.45 1.46
C ASN A 114 -8.56 6.75 1.02
N GLN A 115 -8.95 7.57 1.97
CA GLN A 115 -9.73 8.79 1.72
C GLN A 115 -9.05 10.05 2.26
N LEU A 116 -7.72 10.04 2.42
CA LEU A 116 -6.95 11.15 2.95
C LEU A 116 -7.07 12.38 2.05
N THR A 117 -7.38 13.53 2.64
CA THR A 117 -7.43 14.83 1.96
C THR A 117 -6.17 15.66 2.19
N GLU A 118 -5.44 15.37 3.26
CA GLU A 118 -4.21 16.06 3.67
C GLU A 118 -3.30 15.13 4.49
N LEU A 119 -2.05 15.54 4.67
CA LEU A 119 -1.11 14.95 5.61
C LEU A 119 -0.85 15.95 6.74
N PRO A 120 -0.66 15.50 7.99
CA PRO A 120 -0.30 16.38 9.09
C PRO A 120 1.13 16.92 8.91
N ALA A 121 1.38 18.16 9.35
CA ALA A 121 2.71 18.76 9.33
C ALA A 121 3.74 17.93 10.11
N GLU A 122 3.29 17.22 11.13
CA GLU A 122 4.10 16.33 11.97
C GLU A 122 4.75 15.18 11.21
N ILE A 123 4.29 14.87 9.99
CA ILE A 123 4.98 13.89 9.11
C ILE A 123 6.45 14.27 8.91
N GLY A 124 6.77 15.57 8.92
CA GLY A 124 8.14 16.09 8.81
C GLY A 124 9.07 15.66 9.95
N ARG A 125 8.52 15.24 11.10
CA ARG A 125 9.29 14.74 12.25
C ARG A 125 9.74 13.29 12.05
N CYS A 126 9.19 12.58 11.06
CA CYS A 126 9.55 11.19 10.75
C CYS A 126 10.89 11.13 10.00
N ALA A 127 11.98 11.55 10.66
CA ALA A 127 13.33 11.65 10.07
C ALA A 127 13.89 10.31 9.53
N GLN A 128 13.29 9.17 9.91
CA GLN A 128 13.67 7.84 9.44
C GLN A 128 12.83 7.36 8.24
N LEU A 129 11.82 8.16 7.81
CA LEU A 129 10.89 7.75 6.76
C LEU A 129 11.62 7.54 5.43
N GLN A 130 11.48 6.35 4.88
CA GLN A 130 12.09 5.91 3.62
C GLN A 130 11.06 5.66 2.53
N LYS A 131 9.90 5.10 2.89
CA LYS A 131 8.84 4.81 1.93
C LYS A 131 7.51 5.36 2.41
N LEU A 132 6.88 6.16 1.55
CA LEU A 132 5.57 6.75 1.79
C LEU A 132 4.66 6.42 0.60
N MET A 133 3.65 5.59 0.85
CA MET A 133 2.74 5.09 -0.17
C MET A 133 1.32 5.59 0.10
N LEU A 134 0.87 6.56 -0.70
CA LEU A 134 -0.38 7.32 -0.57
C LEU A 134 -1.22 7.29 -1.85
N ALA A 135 -0.91 6.39 -2.79
CA ALA A 135 -1.67 6.30 -4.04
C ALA A 135 -3.15 6.00 -3.76
N GLY A 136 -4.06 6.48 -4.63
CA GLY A 136 -5.49 6.23 -4.47
C GLY A 136 -6.12 6.94 -3.28
N ASN A 137 -5.71 8.17 -2.98
CA ASN A 137 -6.28 9.04 -1.96
C ASN A 137 -6.94 10.29 -2.57
N ARG A 138 -7.15 11.34 -1.77
CA ARG A 138 -7.80 12.59 -2.19
C ARG A 138 -6.93 13.81 -1.87
N LEU A 139 -5.61 13.63 -1.79
CA LEU A 139 -4.66 14.68 -1.43
C LEU A 139 -4.64 15.78 -2.49
N ARG A 140 -4.73 17.04 -2.04
CA ARG A 140 -4.65 18.21 -2.92
C ARG A 140 -3.28 18.88 -2.91
N ALA A 141 -2.53 18.70 -1.84
CA ALA A 141 -1.18 19.21 -1.66
C ALA A 141 -0.36 18.29 -0.75
N LEU A 142 0.95 18.45 -0.78
CA LEU A 142 1.87 17.86 0.19
C LEU A 142 2.34 18.96 1.15
N PRO A 143 2.38 18.72 2.47
CA PRO A 143 2.83 19.69 3.44
C PRO A 143 4.33 19.98 3.26
N PRO A 144 4.77 21.23 3.37
CA PRO A 144 6.18 21.60 3.19
C PRO A 144 7.10 20.95 4.23
N GLU A 145 6.58 20.58 5.39
CA GLU A 145 7.30 19.87 6.45
C GLU A 145 7.80 18.49 6.01
N LEU A 146 7.17 17.88 4.99
CA LEU A 146 7.64 16.62 4.41
C LEU A 146 9.08 16.74 3.84
N ALA A 147 9.53 17.96 3.52
CA ALA A 147 10.93 18.23 3.17
C ALA A 147 11.92 17.82 4.26
N GLY A 148 11.48 17.75 5.53
CA GLY A 148 12.26 17.23 6.67
C GLY A 148 12.54 15.74 6.60
N CYS A 149 11.81 14.97 5.79
CA CYS A 149 12.02 13.54 5.60
C CYS A 149 13.18 13.27 4.62
N THR A 150 14.39 13.69 4.96
CA THR A 150 15.58 13.64 4.09
C THR A 150 16.04 12.22 3.73
N ARG A 151 15.48 11.19 4.38
CA ARG A 151 15.72 9.77 4.07
C ARG A 151 14.68 9.17 3.12
N LEU A 152 13.71 9.97 2.65
CA LEU A 152 12.66 9.47 1.76
C LEU A 152 13.27 9.04 0.42
N GLU A 153 13.10 7.75 0.10
CA GLU A 153 13.62 7.09 -1.10
C GLU A 153 12.51 6.80 -2.11
N LEU A 154 11.31 6.50 -1.61
CA LEU A 154 10.17 6.15 -2.43
C LEU A 154 8.93 6.93 -1.98
N LEU A 155 8.32 7.67 -2.91
CA LEU A 155 7.05 8.35 -2.72
C LEU A 155 6.05 7.94 -3.81
N ARG A 156 4.90 7.40 -3.42
CA ARG A 156 3.79 7.08 -4.31
C ARG A 156 2.59 7.94 -3.95
N ILE A 157 2.26 8.86 -4.81
CA ILE A 157 1.15 9.83 -4.72
C ILE A 157 0.25 9.79 -5.96
N ALA A 158 0.34 8.73 -6.75
CA ALA A 158 -0.49 8.51 -7.92
C ALA A 158 -1.99 8.47 -7.55
N ALA A 159 -2.87 8.78 -8.51
CA ALA A 159 -4.31 8.77 -8.32
C ALA A 159 -4.78 9.56 -7.07
N ASN A 160 -4.34 10.80 -6.97
CA ASN A 160 -4.76 11.80 -5.98
C ASN A 160 -5.38 13.03 -6.68
N ARG A 161 -5.39 14.18 -6.03
CA ARG A 161 -5.93 15.45 -6.54
C ARG A 161 -4.90 16.57 -6.54
N LEU A 162 -3.62 16.24 -6.71
CA LEU A 162 -2.52 17.19 -6.70
C LEU A 162 -2.52 18.03 -7.98
N GLU A 163 -2.48 19.34 -7.84
CA GLU A 163 -2.42 20.30 -8.95
C GLU A 163 -0.98 20.67 -9.32
N SER A 164 -0.03 20.44 -8.43
CA SER A 164 1.39 20.74 -8.66
C SER A 164 2.30 19.82 -7.85
N VAL A 165 3.54 19.66 -8.33
CA VAL A 165 4.64 19.06 -7.56
C VAL A 165 5.44 20.20 -6.93
N PRO A 166 5.53 20.28 -5.59
CA PRO A 166 6.27 21.35 -4.95
C PRO A 166 7.78 21.23 -5.25
N PRO A 167 8.49 22.35 -5.51
CA PRO A 167 9.91 22.34 -5.91
C PRO A 167 10.83 21.61 -4.90
N TRP A 168 10.55 21.74 -3.60
CA TRP A 168 11.33 21.07 -2.55
C TRP A 168 11.30 19.55 -2.66
N LEU A 169 10.24 18.96 -3.24
CA LEU A 169 10.13 17.50 -3.37
C LEU A 169 11.24 16.96 -4.28
N LEU A 170 11.54 17.65 -5.37
CA LEU A 170 12.61 17.27 -6.31
C LEU A 170 14.00 17.51 -5.75
N ALA A 171 14.12 18.30 -4.68
CA ALA A 171 15.37 18.56 -3.97
C ALA A 171 15.66 17.55 -2.84
N LEU A 172 14.77 16.60 -2.59
CA LEU A 172 15.01 15.56 -1.57
C LEU A 172 16.22 14.69 -1.95
N PRO A 173 17.24 14.57 -1.07
CA PRO A 173 18.55 14.06 -1.44
C PRO A 173 18.58 12.55 -1.76
N ARG A 174 17.56 11.81 -1.35
CA ARG A 174 17.49 10.34 -1.53
C ARG A 174 16.27 9.87 -2.32
N LEU A 175 15.41 10.78 -2.78
CA LEU A 175 14.21 10.40 -3.52
C LEU A 175 14.61 9.81 -4.88
N ALA A 176 14.51 8.49 -4.99
CA ALA A 176 14.87 7.73 -6.19
C ALA A 176 13.64 7.25 -6.97
N TRP A 177 12.47 7.18 -6.32
CA TRP A 177 11.24 6.74 -6.94
C TRP A 177 10.09 7.68 -6.58
N LEU A 178 9.54 8.36 -7.61
CA LEU A 178 8.36 9.20 -7.49
C LEU A 178 7.28 8.74 -8.50
N ALA A 179 6.12 8.31 -8.00
CA ALA A 179 4.97 7.96 -8.81
C ALA A 179 3.82 8.95 -8.52
N PHE A 180 3.39 9.72 -9.53
CA PHE A 180 2.38 10.78 -9.40
C PHE A 180 1.34 10.80 -10.51
N ALA A 181 1.31 9.80 -11.41
CA ALA A 181 0.34 9.70 -12.48
C ALA A 181 -1.12 9.67 -11.96
N GLY A 182 -2.08 10.08 -12.80
CA GLY A 182 -3.49 10.13 -12.42
C GLY A 182 -3.83 11.25 -11.43
N ASN A 183 -3.06 12.33 -11.40
CA ASN A 183 -3.37 13.58 -10.71
C ASN A 183 -3.71 14.67 -11.73
N PRO A 184 -4.46 15.73 -11.37
CA PRO A 184 -4.68 16.88 -12.24
C PRO A 184 -3.40 17.46 -12.85
N LEU A 185 -2.31 17.49 -12.09
CA LEU A 185 -0.99 17.96 -12.55
C LEU A 185 -0.41 17.18 -13.74
N SER A 186 -0.82 15.92 -13.95
CA SER A 186 -0.32 15.05 -15.01
C SER A 186 -1.28 14.89 -16.21
N GLU A 187 -2.54 15.36 -16.07
CA GLU A 187 -3.60 15.11 -17.08
C GLU A 187 -3.23 15.56 -18.48
N SER A 188 -2.66 16.76 -18.64
CA SER A 188 -2.29 17.27 -19.96
C SER A 188 -1.15 16.49 -20.61
N ALA A 189 -0.15 16.09 -19.83
CA ALA A 189 0.96 15.28 -20.31
C ALA A 189 0.53 13.85 -20.62
N GLU A 190 -0.35 13.27 -19.80
CA GLU A 190 -0.92 11.96 -20.02
C GLU A 190 -1.81 11.93 -21.27
N ALA A 191 -2.66 12.96 -21.46
CA ALA A 191 -3.48 13.12 -22.64
C ALA A 191 -2.63 13.28 -23.92
N ALA A 192 -1.55 14.06 -23.86
CA ALA A 192 -0.62 14.24 -24.97
C ALA A 192 0.18 12.97 -25.31
N ALA A 193 0.49 12.16 -24.29
CA ALA A 193 1.20 10.89 -24.43
C ALA A 193 0.25 9.71 -24.76
N ALA A 194 -1.06 9.92 -24.63
CA ALA A 194 -2.07 8.89 -24.93
C ALA A 194 -2.11 8.66 -26.45
N THR A 195 -1.23 7.82 -26.95
CA THR A 195 -1.44 7.20 -28.26
C THR A 195 -2.73 6.38 -28.14
N PRO A 196 -3.73 6.58 -29.04
CA PRO A 196 -4.92 5.76 -29.02
C PRO A 196 -4.52 4.30 -29.16
N LEU A 197 -4.50 3.57 -28.07
CA LEU A 197 -4.21 2.15 -28.08
C LEU A 197 -5.38 1.47 -28.81
N ALA A 198 -5.06 0.72 -29.85
CA ALA A 198 -6.05 -0.08 -30.55
C ALA A 198 -6.63 -1.12 -29.56
N ARG A 199 -7.95 -1.08 -29.38
CA ARG A 199 -8.64 -2.13 -28.63
C ARG A 199 -8.63 -3.40 -29.47
N ILE A 200 -8.11 -4.47 -28.89
CA ILE A 200 -8.11 -5.79 -29.50
C ILE A 200 -9.23 -6.58 -28.85
N ASP A 201 -10.18 -7.06 -29.65
CA ASP A 201 -11.22 -7.94 -29.15
C ASP A 201 -10.57 -9.26 -28.71
N TRP A 202 -10.97 -9.74 -27.54
CA TRP A 202 -10.49 -11.00 -26.99
C TRP A 202 -10.69 -12.18 -27.94
N ALA A 203 -11.80 -12.19 -28.70
CA ALA A 203 -12.08 -13.20 -29.70
C ALA A 203 -11.04 -13.30 -30.85
N HIS A 204 -10.24 -12.24 -31.00
CA HIS A 204 -9.16 -12.21 -31.99
C HIS A 204 -7.80 -12.64 -31.43
N LEU A 205 -7.73 -13.07 -30.18
CA LEU A 205 -6.50 -13.51 -29.52
C LEU A 205 -6.54 -15.03 -29.29
N GLN A 206 -5.58 -15.72 -29.83
CA GLN A 206 -5.33 -17.13 -29.54
C GLN A 206 -4.17 -17.23 -28.55
N LEU A 207 -4.50 -17.50 -27.26
CA LEU A 207 -3.48 -17.66 -26.22
C LEU A 207 -2.65 -18.92 -26.47
N GLY A 208 -1.33 -18.75 -26.33
CA GLY A 208 -0.34 -19.82 -26.38
C GLY A 208 0.26 -20.09 -25.00
N HIS A 209 1.51 -20.53 -24.98
CA HIS A 209 2.20 -20.89 -23.76
C HIS A 209 2.51 -19.66 -22.86
N ARG A 210 2.68 -19.93 -21.58
CA ARG A 210 3.03 -18.93 -20.57
C ARG A 210 4.50 -18.50 -20.78
N LEU A 211 4.72 -17.17 -20.89
CA LEU A 211 6.05 -16.56 -21.00
C LEU A 211 6.64 -16.22 -19.63
N GLY A 212 5.80 -15.86 -18.66
CA GLY A 212 6.25 -15.48 -17.33
C GLY A 212 5.10 -15.14 -16.38
N GLU A 213 5.43 -14.96 -15.11
CA GLU A 213 4.50 -14.55 -14.07
C GLU A 213 5.18 -13.60 -13.10
N GLY A 214 4.47 -12.54 -12.73
CA GLY A 214 4.88 -11.59 -11.70
C GLY A 214 3.75 -11.35 -10.69
N ALA A 215 4.00 -10.46 -9.73
CA ALA A 215 3.02 -10.09 -8.72
C ALA A 215 1.71 -9.58 -9.33
N SER A 216 1.80 -8.82 -10.44
CA SER A 216 0.65 -8.17 -11.08
C SER A 216 -0.08 -9.00 -12.12
N GLY A 217 0.43 -10.19 -12.52
CA GLY A 217 -0.24 -11.00 -13.54
C GLY A 217 0.63 -12.06 -14.17
N VAL A 218 0.01 -12.79 -15.10
CA VAL A 218 0.64 -13.83 -15.93
C VAL A 218 0.75 -13.32 -17.36
N ILE A 219 1.92 -13.49 -18.00
CA ILE A 219 2.16 -13.11 -19.38
C ILE A 219 2.15 -14.36 -20.24
N HIS A 220 1.33 -14.34 -21.29
CA HIS A 220 1.24 -15.40 -22.30
C HIS A 220 1.73 -14.90 -23.65
N GLN A 221 2.35 -15.77 -24.43
CA GLN A 221 2.41 -15.59 -25.86
C GLN A 221 1.00 -15.73 -26.45
N ALA A 222 0.65 -14.92 -27.42
CA ALA A 222 -0.62 -15.07 -28.14
C ALA A 222 -0.42 -14.74 -29.61
N LEU A 223 -1.34 -15.23 -30.42
CA LEU A 223 -1.46 -14.86 -31.83
C LEU A 223 -2.67 -13.95 -32.00
N TRP A 224 -2.45 -12.75 -32.50
CA TRP A 224 -3.52 -11.80 -32.82
C TRP A 224 -3.95 -11.96 -34.28
N GLN A 225 -5.21 -12.32 -34.48
CA GLN A 225 -5.84 -12.46 -35.80
C GLN A 225 -6.55 -11.14 -36.14
N ARG A 226 -5.97 -10.34 -37.05
CA ARG A 226 -6.53 -9.07 -37.52
C ARG A 226 -7.66 -9.30 -38.54
N GLY A 227 -8.88 -9.74 -38.11
CA GLY A 227 -10.05 -9.82 -38.97
C GLY A 227 -10.01 -10.90 -40.08
N ARG A 228 -11.09 -11.01 -40.86
CA ARG A 228 -11.30 -12.06 -41.89
C ARG A 228 -10.38 -11.97 -43.13
N LEU A 229 -9.69 -10.87 -43.33
CA LEU A 229 -8.85 -10.60 -44.52
C LEU A 229 -7.38 -10.34 -44.18
N ALA A 230 -6.96 -10.54 -42.94
CA ALA A 230 -5.60 -10.20 -42.53
C ALA A 230 -4.60 -11.30 -42.88
N GLU A 231 -3.59 -10.89 -43.60
CA GLU A 231 -2.29 -11.48 -43.68
C GLU A 231 -1.82 -11.98 -42.31
N ARG A 232 -1.19 -13.09 -42.26
CA ARG A 232 -0.53 -13.81 -41.16
C ARG A 232 -0.82 -13.31 -39.69
N PRO A 233 -1.20 -14.22 -38.78
CA PRO A 233 -1.37 -13.91 -37.38
C PRO A 233 -0.13 -13.24 -36.80
N GLN A 234 -0.32 -12.14 -36.06
CA GLN A 234 0.78 -11.40 -35.43
C GLN A 234 1.07 -11.94 -34.03
N PRO A 235 2.31 -12.32 -33.70
CA PRO A 235 2.66 -12.72 -32.35
C PRO A 235 2.63 -11.49 -31.40
N VAL A 236 1.97 -11.63 -30.28
CA VAL A 236 1.84 -10.59 -29.22
C VAL A 236 2.05 -11.21 -27.86
N ALA A 237 2.37 -10.38 -26.87
CA ALA A 237 2.37 -10.76 -25.46
C ALA A 237 1.08 -10.25 -24.79
N VAL A 238 0.34 -11.14 -24.15
CA VAL A 238 -0.89 -10.81 -23.42
C VAL A 238 -0.64 -10.97 -21.94
N LYS A 239 -0.84 -9.88 -21.17
CA LYS A 239 -0.76 -9.91 -19.72
C LYS A 239 -2.15 -10.05 -19.12
N LEU A 240 -2.38 -11.16 -18.42
CA LEU A 240 -3.58 -11.39 -17.62
C LEU A 240 -3.33 -10.91 -16.20
N PHE A 241 -4.08 -9.93 -15.78
CA PHE A 241 -3.92 -9.34 -14.45
C PHE A 241 -4.55 -10.21 -13.35
N LYS A 242 -3.89 -10.33 -12.20
CA LYS A 242 -4.38 -11.02 -11.01
C LYS A 242 -5.15 -10.03 -10.14
N GLY A 243 -6.47 -9.92 -10.32
CA GLY A 243 -7.32 -9.05 -9.51
C GLY A 243 -7.14 -7.54 -9.79
N ALA A 244 -7.63 -6.70 -8.88
CA ALA A 244 -7.45 -5.25 -8.98
C ALA A 244 -5.97 -4.89 -8.81
N LEU A 245 -5.34 -4.41 -9.87
CA LEU A 245 -3.98 -3.89 -9.81
C LEU A 245 -3.97 -2.60 -9.03
N THR A 246 -3.19 -2.60 -7.98
CA THR A 246 -2.79 -1.36 -7.34
C THR A 246 -1.39 -0.98 -7.80
N SER A 247 -1.08 0.31 -7.78
CA SER A 247 0.26 0.84 -8.08
C SER A 247 1.37 0.24 -7.20
N ASP A 248 1.01 -0.45 -6.14
CA ASP A 248 1.94 -0.99 -5.14
C ASP A 248 2.45 -2.40 -5.48
N GLY A 249 1.89 -3.03 -6.54
CA GLY A 249 2.34 -4.34 -7.00
C GLY A 249 2.03 -5.49 -6.03
N LEU A 250 1.06 -5.32 -5.15
CA LEU A 250 0.58 -6.34 -4.20
C LEU A 250 -0.75 -6.91 -4.65
#